data_a59a5ff616c10fb96e509286a8c1c97b
#
_entry.id   a59a5ff616c10fb96e509286a8c1c97b
#
_cell.length_a   1.000
_cell.length_b   1.000
_cell.length_c   1.000
_cell.angle_alpha   90.00
_cell.angle_beta   90.00
_cell.angle_gamma   90.00
#
_symmetry.space_group_name_H-M   'P 1'
#
loop_
_entity.id
_entity.type
_entity.pdbx_description
1 polymer ?
#
loop_
_entity_poly.entity_id
_entity_poly.type
_entity_poly.pdbx_seq_one_letter_code
_entity_poly.pdbx_strand_id
1 'polypeptide(L)'
;KKSTNAINIIAWVSIVAIIIGTAALVLVLSVFNGFEGLVKSLYSSFYTDLKVSAASGKVITVTQEQLNQLRGINGIRNFALVVEEKALVQNGENQSVIHLKGVDENYRYITGVADNILVGQYNIGTADSPKIILGIGVEGALQVSSDAYTTALRIYLPRKGGTEQLNMLEDISSNNVLFSGSFRIQQDFDNKYGITSINFLKQAMQMGANDYNGIEIAVTD
;
A
#
# COMPACT_ATOMS: atom_id res chain seq x y z
N LYS A 1 23.84 53.12 -43.23
CA LYS A 1 22.68 53.17 -42.32
C LYS A 1 21.77 51.91 -42.39
N LYS A 2 21.70 51.16 -43.52
CA LYS A 2 20.87 49.93 -43.61
C LYS A 2 21.46 48.71 -42.90
N SER A 3 22.78 48.58 -42.79
CA SER A 3 23.40 47.38 -42.16
C SER A 3 23.27 47.34 -40.63
N THR A 4 23.30 48.52 -39.98
CA THR A 4 23.12 48.62 -38.53
C THR A 4 21.73 48.20 -38.05
N ASN A 5 20.69 48.43 -38.83
CA ASN A 5 19.32 48.00 -38.51
C ASN A 5 19.16 46.47 -38.60
N ALA A 6 19.78 45.82 -39.58
CA ALA A 6 19.76 44.38 -39.75
C ALA A 6 20.47 43.65 -38.57
N ILE A 7 21.63 44.16 -38.13
CA ILE A 7 22.39 43.61 -37.01
C ILE A 7 21.56 43.72 -35.71
N ASN A 8 20.92 44.87 -35.49
CA ASN A 8 20.07 45.04 -34.32
C ASN A 8 18.85 44.10 -34.29
N ILE A 9 18.24 43.88 -35.47
CA ILE A 9 17.12 42.93 -35.58
C ILE A 9 17.56 41.49 -35.25
N ILE A 10 18.71 41.06 -35.79
CA ILE A 10 19.26 39.72 -35.51
C ILE A 10 19.59 39.59 -34.02
N ALA A 11 20.21 40.61 -33.42
CA ALA A 11 20.49 40.60 -31.98
C ALA A 11 19.20 40.48 -31.12
N TRP A 12 18.17 41.25 -31.45
CA TRP A 12 16.88 41.15 -30.76
C TRP A 12 16.20 39.79 -30.91
N VAL A 13 16.20 39.22 -32.12
CA VAL A 13 15.66 37.88 -32.37
C VAL A 13 16.41 36.83 -31.56
N SER A 14 17.75 36.92 -31.50
CA SER A 14 18.56 35.99 -30.69
C SER A 14 18.26 36.11 -29.17
N ILE A 15 18.11 37.34 -28.65
CA ILE A 15 17.76 37.56 -27.27
C ILE A 15 16.37 36.97 -26.94
N VAL A 16 15.38 37.24 -27.79
CA VAL A 16 14.01 36.71 -27.61
C VAL A 16 14.02 35.18 -27.69
N ALA A 17 14.77 34.58 -28.61
CA ALA A 17 14.90 33.12 -28.70
C ALA A 17 15.50 32.50 -27.43
N ILE A 18 16.55 33.14 -26.88
CA ILE A 18 17.15 32.70 -25.61
C ILE A 18 16.16 32.81 -24.45
N ILE A 19 15.44 33.94 -24.34
CA ILE A 19 14.44 34.14 -23.30
C ILE A 19 13.35 33.10 -23.38
N ILE A 20 12.81 32.82 -24.56
CA ILE A 20 11.77 31.81 -24.74
C ILE A 20 12.32 30.41 -24.41
N GLY A 21 13.52 30.07 -24.87
CA GLY A 21 14.14 28.78 -24.61
C GLY A 21 14.40 28.55 -23.12
N THR A 22 14.96 29.56 -22.44
CA THR A 22 15.19 29.46 -20.98
C THR A 22 13.89 29.42 -20.17
N ALA A 23 12.90 30.23 -20.53
CA ALA A 23 11.60 30.23 -19.89
C ALA A 23 10.90 28.87 -20.06
N ALA A 24 10.92 28.28 -21.25
CA ALA A 24 10.36 26.96 -21.51
C ALA A 24 11.06 25.88 -20.66
N LEU A 25 12.38 25.92 -20.55
CA LEU A 25 13.16 24.98 -19.75
C LEU A 25 12.84 25.08 -18.25
N VAL A 26 12.75 26.31 -17.74
CA VAL A 26 12.38 26.55 -16.33
C VAL A 26 10.96 26.04 -16.05
N LEU A 27 10.01 26.31 -16.95
CA LEU A 27 8.63 25.81 -16.81
C LEU A 27 8.57 24.29 -16.78
N VAL A 28 9.26 23.63 -17.72
CA VAL A 28 9.29 22.15 -17.77
C VAL A 28 9.89 21.57 -16.49
N LEU A 29 11.02 22.10 -16.02
CA LEU A 29 11.66 21.64 -14.80
C LEU A 29 10.78 21.89 -13.55
N SER A 30 10.09 23.04 -13.49
CA SER A 30 9.18 23.35 -12.37
C SER A 30 8.00 22.41 -12.31
N VAL A 31 7.39 22.10 -13.48
CA VAL A 31 6.29 21.14 -13.58
C VAL A 31 6.78 19.74 -13.20
N PHE A 32 7.95 19.33 -13.68
CA PHE A 32 8.51 18.02 -13.38
C PHE A 32 8.81 17.84 -11.89
N ASN A 33 9.44 18.84 -11.25
CA ASN A 33 9.72 18.80 -9.82
C ASN A 33 8.43 18.77 -8.98
N GLY A 34 7.41 19.53 -9.38
CA GLY A 34 6.10 19.51 -8.72
C GLY A 34 5.40 18.16 -8.85
N PHE A 35 5.47 17.55 -10.04
CA PHE A 35 4.92 16.22 -10.29
C PHE A 35 5.66 15.12 -9.51
N GLU A 36 6.99 15.16 -9.46
CA GLU A 36 7.79 14.24 -8.67
C GLU A 36 7.39 14.29 -7.19
N GLY A 37 7.26 15.49 -6.61
CA GLY A 37 6.81 15.69 -5.24
C GLY A 37 5.42 15.10 -4.99
N LEU A 38 4.48 15.32 -5.92
CA LEU A 38 3.13 14.77 -5.84
C LEU A 38 3.15 13.23 -5.85
N VAL A 39 3.83 12.63 -6.83
CA VAL A 39 3.93 11.17 -6.95
C VAL A 39 4.56 10.58 -5.70
N LYS A 40 5.66 11.15 -5.21
CA LYS A 40 6.35 10.69 -4.01
C LYS A 40 5.43 10.74 -2.78
N SER A 41 4.67 11.79 -2.58
CA SER A 41 3.74 11.92 -1.45
C SER A 41 2.59 10.90 -1.52
N LEU A 42 2.06 10.60 -2.69
CA LEU A 42 1.00 9.60 -2.87
C LEU A 42 1.49 8.17 -2.55
N TYR A 43 2.68 7.83 -3.03
CA TYR A 43 3.25 6.50 -2.77
C TYR A 43 3.70 6.34 -1.32
N SER A 44 4.27 7.36 -0.68
CA SER A 44 4.70 7.32 0.72
C SER A 44 3.53 7.20 1.70
N SER A 45 2.30 7.53 1.29
CA SER A 45 1.11 7.32 2.11
C SER A 45 0.73 5.84 2.27
N PHE A 46 1.15 4.96 1.35
CA PHE A 46 0.83 3.53 1.40
C PHE A 46 2.06 2.65 1.60
N TYR A 47 3.17 2.96 0.93
CA TYR A 47 4.43 2.25 1.07
C TYR A 47 5.31 2.93 2.11
N THR A 48 6.08 2.11 2.82
CA THR A 48 7.14 2.56 3.73
C THR A 48 8.45 2.81 2.97
N ASP A 49 9.40 3.45 3.64
CA ASP A 49 10.68 3.81 3.02
C ASP A 49 11.49 2.60 2.57
N LEU A 50 11.45 1.52 3.36
CA LEU A 50 12.16 0.27 3.08
C LEU A 50 11.26 -0.94 3.34
N LYS A 51 11.43 -1.99 2.53
CA LYS A 51 10.79 -3.29 2.72
C LYS A 51 11.84 -4.39 2.66
N VAL A 52 11.95 -5.16 3.73
CA VAL A 52 12.73 -6.40 3.77
C VAL A 52 11.84 -7.57 3.39
N SER A 53 12.22 -8.33 2.39
CA SER A 53 11.48 -9.51 1.90
C SER A 53 12.42 -10.67 1.62
N ALA A 54 11.87 -11.85 1.41
CA ALA A 54 12.66 -13.03 1.06
C ALA A 54 13.40 -12.84 -0.28
N ALA A 55 14.67 -13.21 -0.32
CA ALA A 55 15.46 -13.24 -1.56
C ALA A 55 14.97 -14.35 -2.51
N SER A 56 14.35 -15.39 -1.98
CA SER A 56 13.75 -16.49 -2.73
C SER A 56 12.47 -16.96 -2.02
N GLY A 57 11.42 -17.24 -2.78
CA GLY A 57 10.11 -17.59 -2.22
C GLY A 57 9.35 -16.36 -1.71
N LYS A 58 8.34 -16.61 -0.86
CA LYS A 58 7.42 -15.55 -0.35
C LYS A 58 7.54 -15.30 1.14
N VAL A 59 8.28 -16.12 1.90
CA VAL A 59 8.24 -16.13 3.36
C VAL A 59 9.63 -15.97 3.92
N ILE A 60 9.77 -15.07 4.89
CA ILE A 60 10.92 -14.94 5.77
C ILE A 60 10.54 -15.43 7.17
N THR A 61 11.47 -16.10 7.83
CA THR A 61 11.34 -16.45 9.25
C THR A 61 12.20 -15.51 10.05
N VAL A 62 11.59 -14.75 10.96
CA VAL A 62 12.25 -13.68 11.73
C VAL A 62 12.20 -14.02 13.21
N THR A 63 13.35 -14.05 13.88
CA THR A 63 13.44 -14.29 15.32
C THR A 63 13.24 -13.01 16.11
N GLN A 64 12.85 -13.15 17.38
CA GLN A 64 12.71 -12.00 18.30
C GLN A 64 14.05 -11.26 18.49
N GLU A 65 15.16 -11.99 18.44
CA GLU A 65 16.49 -11.39 18.54
C GLU A 65 16.79 -10.46 17.35
N GLN A 66 16.48 -10.91 16.13
CA GLN A 66 16.63 -10.09 14.93
C GLN A 66 15.74 -8.84 14.97
N LEU A 67 14.51 -8.96 15.49
CA LEU A 67 13.62 -7.78 15.68
C LEU A 67 14.20 -6.81 16.71
N ASN A 68 14.82 -7.31 17.78
CA ASN A 68 15.48 -6.46 18.76
C ASN A 68 16.72 -5.77 18.19
N GLN A 69 17.50 -6.47 17.37
CA GLN A 69 18.62 -5.87 16.65
C GLN A 69 18.14 -4.77 15.69
N LEU A 70 17.05 -5.01 14.97
CA LEU A 70 16.45 -4.02 14.05
C LEU A 70 16.04 -2.74 14.80
N ARG A 71 15.47 -2.88 16.02
CA ARG A 71 15.11 -1.72 16.87
C ARG A 71 16.31 -0.91 17.31
N GLY A 72 17.49 -1.53 17.41
CA GLY A 72 18.74 -0.87 17.81
C GLY A 72 19.46 -0.13 16.69
N ILE A 73 19.00 -0.21 15.45
CA ILE A 73 19.65 0.44 14.31
C ILE A 73 19.28 1.93 14.30
N ASN A 74 20.32 2.80 14.35
CA ASN A 74 20.12 4.23 14.21
C ASN A 74 19.58 4.57 12.82
N GLY A 75 18.57 5.47 12.76
CA GLY A 75 17.90 5.86 11.52
C GLY A 75 16.61 5.08 11.26
N ILE A 76 16.30 4.02 12.00
CA ILE A 76 14.98 3.38 11.94
C ILE A 76 14.06 4.09 12.94
N ARG A 77 12.98 4.69 12.43
CA ARG A 77 11.95 5.32 13.26
C ARG A 77 11.00 4.28 13.85
N ASN A 78 10.49 3.38 13.05
CA ASN A 78 9.63 2.28 13.44
C ASN A 78 9.55 1.25 12.31
N PHE A 79 9.02 0.06 12.59
CA PHE A 79 8.76 -0.97 11.60
C PHE A 79 7.51 -1.77 11.93
N ALA A 80 6.93 -2.41 10.93
CA ALA A 80 5.80 -3.32 11.05
C ALA A 80 6.09 -4.64 10.35
N LEU A 81 5.56 -5.71 10.92
CA LEU A 81 5.57 -7.05 10.32
C LEU A 81 4.37 -7.18 9.41
N VAL A 82 4.58 -7.73 8.22
CA VAL A 82 3.51 -7.87 7.23
C VAL A 82 3.44 -9.27 6.64
N VAL A 83 2.20 -9.70 6.41
CA VAL A 83 1.85 -10.86 5.60
C VAL A 83 0.91 -10.37 4.51
N GLU A 84 1.15 -10.73 3.26
CA GLU A 84 0.35 -10.28 2.12
C GLU A 84 0.07 -11.46 1.19
N GLU A 85 -1.21 -11.66 0.87
CA GLU A 85 -1.63 -12.70 -0.08
C GLU A 85 -2.86 -12.24 -0.88
N LYS A 86 -3.05 -12.83 -2.06
CA LYS A 86 -4.28 -12.63 -2.83
C LYS A 86 -5.43 -13.36 -2.16
N ALA A 87 -6.52 -12.65 -1.98
CA ALA A 87 -7.74 -13.17 -1.36
C ALA A 87 -8.96 -12.86 -2.24
N LEU A 88 -9.91 -13.76 -2.28
CA LEU A 88 -11.24 -13.45 -2.79
C LEU A 88 -12.09 -12.99 -1.60
N VAL A 89 -12.67 -11.81 -1.70
CA VAL A 89 -13.62 -11.28 -0.72
C VAL A 89 -15.01 -11.27 -1.33
N GLN A 90 -15.99 -11.68 -0.54
CA GLN A 90 -17.38 -11.80 -0.96
C GLN A 90 -18.33 -11.11 0.03
N ASN A 91 -19.29 -10.38 -0.52
CA ASN A 91 -20.43 -9.79 0.17
C ASN A 91 -21.73 -10.17 -0.60
N GLY A 92 -22.47 -11.18 -0.11
CA GLY A 92 -23.62 -11.72 -0.85
C GLY A 92 -23.22 -12.23 -2.24
N GLU A 93 -23.78 -11.64 -3.28
CA GLU A 93 -23.49 -11.95 -4.69
C GLU A 93 -22.24 -11.23 -5.22
N ASN A 94 -21.81 -10.15 -4.56
CA ASN A 94 -20.67 -9.35 -5.00
C ASN A 94 -19.36 -9.96 -4.52
N GLN A 95 -18.37 -9.97 -5.40
CA GLN A 95 -17.04 -10.52 -5.09
C GLN A 95 -15.93 -9.72 -5.75
N SER A 96 -14.78 -9.68 -5.09
CA SER A 96 -13.59 -9.00 -5.57
C SER A 96 -12.32 -9.75 -5.16
N VAL A 97 -11.35 -9.84 -6.08
CA VAL A 97 -10.01 -10.35 -5.77
C VAL A 97 -9.14 -9.19 -5.35
N ILE A 98 -8.59 -9.27 -4.15
CA ILE A 98 -7.77 -8.20 -3.55
C ILE A 98 -6.42 -8.73 -3.10
N HIS A 99 -5.50 -7.80 -2.85
CA HIS A 99 -4.31 -8.04 -2.04
C HIS A 99 -4.69 -7.79 -0.58
N LEU A 100 -4.83 -8.88 0.19
CA LEU A 100 -5.11 -8.79 1.61
C LEU A 100 -3.80 -8.70 2.37
N LYS A 101 -3.63 -7.60 3.09
CA LYS A 101 -2.43 -7.30 3.87
C LYS A 101 -2.74 -7.42 5.36
N GLY A 102 -2.18 -8.44 5.99
CA GLY A 102 -2.17 -8.61 7.44
C GLY A 102 -1.02 -7.82 8.04
N VAL A 103 -1.33 -6.94 8.98
CA VAL A 103 -0.38 -6.02 9.59
C VAL A 103 -0.45 -6.09 11.12
N ASP A 104 0.65 -5.69 11.78
CA ASP A 104 0.67 -5.48 13.23
C ASP A 104 0.22 -4.05 13.59
N GLU A 105 0.12 -3.76 14.89
CA GLU A 105 -0.33 -2.45 15.38
C GLU A 105 0.61 -1.30 15.01
N ASN A 106 1.89 -1.58 14.71
CA ASN A 106 2.86 -0.55 14.34
C ASN A 106 2.61 0.02 12.94
N TYR A 107 1.91 -0.73 12.09
CA TYR A 107 1.65 -0.33 10.71
C TYR A 107 0.95 1.03 10.60
N ARG A 108 0.07 1.35 11.54
CA ARG A 108 -0.63 2.64 11.60
C ARG A 108 0.29 3.85 11.78
N TYR A 109 1.51 3.63 12.30
CA TYR A 109 2.48 4.70 12.58
C TYR A 109 3.57 4.84 11.51
N ILE A 110 3.63 3.91 10.57
CA ILE A 110 4.65 3.89 9.51
C ILE A 110 4.07 4.15 8.12
N THR A 111 2.74 4.19 8.00
CA THR A 111 2.02 4.51 6.76
C THR A 111 0.95 5.55 7.01
N GLY A 112 0.50 6.21 5.94
CA GLY A 112 -0.60 7.17 5.99
C GLY A 112 -2.00 6.55 5.93
N VAL A 113 -2.14 5.22 5.97
CA VAL A 113 -3.47 4.58 5.84
C VAL A 113 -4.41 5.00 6.96
N ALA A 114 -3.91 5.08 8.20
CA ALA A 114 -4.73 5.46 9.35
C ALA A 114 -5.24 6.91 9.25
N ASP A 115 -4.47 7.79 8.64
CA ASP A 115 -4.81 9.21 8.45
C ASP A 115 -5.76 9.45 7.27
N ASN A 116 -5.88 8.46 6.38
CA ASN A 116 -6.68 8.50 5.16
C ASN A 116 -7.93 7.62 5.22
N ILE A 117 -8.43 7.31 6.42
CA ILE A 117 -9.73 6.64 6.59
C ILE A 117 -10.84 7.60 6.20
N LEU A 118 -11.63 7.20 5.21
CA LEU A 118 -12.77 7.98 4.71
C LEU A 118 -14.07 7.61 5.39
N VAL A 119 -14.29 6.31 5.62
CA VAL A 119 -15.49 5.74 6.22
C VAL A 119 -15.06 4.83 7.36
N GLY A 120 -15.78 4.86 8.48
CA GLY A 120 -15.51 3.99 9.62
C GLY A 120 -14.30 4.38 10.44
N GLN A 121 -13.54 3.39 10.88
CA GLN A 121 -12.39 3.56 11.77
C GLN A 121 -11.23 2.65 11.37
N TYR A 122 -10.00 3.09 11.67
CA TYR A 122 -8.84 2.20 11.58
C TYR A 122 -8.90 1.14 12.68
N ASN A 123 -9.45 -0.01 12.36
CA ASN A 123 -9.55 -1.14 13.27
C ASN A 123 -9.36 -2.46 12.49
N ILE A 124 -8.23 -3.10 12.70
CA ILE A 124 -7.85 -4.36 12.03
C ILE A 124 -8.34 -5.61 12.79
N GLY A 125 -8.91 -5.44 13.98
CA GLY A 125 -9.36 -6.53 14.81
C GLY A 125 -8.24 -7.38 15.42
N THR A 126 -8.62 -8.57 15.87
CA THR A 126 -7.71 -9.58 16.43
C THR A 126 -7.82 -10.89 15.64
N ALA A 127 -7.10 -11.93 16.05
CA ALA A 127 -7.24 -13.27 15.46
C ALA A 127 -8.65 -13.84 15.66
N ASP A 128 -9.24 -13.65 16.85
CA ASP A 128 -10.54 -14.21 17.23
C ASP A 128 -11.72 -13.34 16.77
N SER A 129 -11.48 -12.04 16.57
CA SER A 129 -12.47 -11.07 16.09
C SER A 129 -11.85 -10.24 14.94
N PRO A 130 -11.65 -10.85 13.78
CA PRO A 130 -10.96 -10.19 12.68
C PRO A 130 -11.84 -9.10 12.05
N LYS A 131 -11.20 -7.98 11.74
CA LYS A 131 -11.80 -6.87 11.02
C LYS A 131 -10.99 -6.54 9.80
N ILE A 132 -11.66 -5.93 8.82
CA ILE A 132 -11.03 -5.51 7.56
C ILE A 132 -11.31 -4.04 7.27
N ILE A 133 -10.26 -3.36 6.84
CA ILE A 133 -10.32 -2.03 6.24
C ILE A 133 -10.11 -2.22 4.75
N LEU A 134 -11.00 -1.70 3.91
CA LEU A 134 -10.93 -1.84 2.46
C LEU A 134 -10.49 -0.54 1.79
N GLY A 135 -9.83 -0.63 0.65
CA GLY A 135 -9.76 0.53 -0.24
C GLY A 135 -11.15 0.90 -0.74
N ILE A 136 -11.43 2.19 -0.90
CA ILE A 136 -12.77 2.69 -1.28
C ILE A 136 -13.30 2.07 -2.58
N GLY A 137 -12.43 1.75 -3.53
CA GLY A 137 -12.82 1.08 -4.78
C GLY A 137 -13.21 -0.38 -4.56
N VAL A 138 -12.58 -1.08 -3.62
CA VAL A 138 -12.96 -2.45 -3.22
C VAL A 138 -14.29 -2.44 -2.48
N GLU A 139 -14.48 -1.49 -1.54
CA GLU A 139 -15.76 -1.29 -0.85
C GLU A 139 -16.90 -1.11 -1.84
N GLY A 140 -16.71 -0.22 -2.84
CA GLY A 140 -17.69 0.02 -3.89
C GLY A 140 -17.98 -1.22 -4.76
N ALA A 141 -16.95 -2.00 -5.12
CA ALA A 141 -17.10 -3.23 -5.89
C ALA A 141 -17.88 -4.32 -5.12
N LEU A 142 -17.69 -4.38 -3.81
CA LEU A 142 -18.40 -5.31 -2.92
C LEU A 142 -19.76 -4.79 -2.48
N GLN A 143 -20.12 -3.55 -2.83
CA GLN A 143 -21.36 -2.88 -2.40
C GLN A 143 -21.56 -2.98 -0.87
N VAL A 144 -20.49 -2.74 -0.11
CA VAL A 144 -20.58 -2.70 1.34
C VAL A 144 -21.28 -1.41 1.73
N SER A 145 -22.39 -1.52 2.49
CA SER A 145 -23.08 -0.33 2.96
C SER A 145 -22.25 0.40 4.00
N SER A 146 -21.97 1.67 3.78
CA SER A 146 -21.19 2.52 4.68
C SER A 146 -21.82 2.69 6.08
N ASP A 147 -23.11 2.45 6.19
CA ASP A 147 -23.86 2.53 7.46
C ASP A 147 -23.80 1.24 8.29
N ALA A 148 -23.21 0.16 7.75
CA ALA A 148 -23.22 -1.16 8.35
C ALA A 148 -21.80 -1.60 8.79
N TYR A 149 -21.23 -0.98 9.82
CA TYR A 149 -19.96 -1.40 10.46
C TYR A 149 -19.99 -2.84 11.02
N THR A 150 -21.09 -3.55 10.85
CA THR A 150 -21.32 -4.94 11.25
C THR A 150 -21.45 -5.88 10.05
N THR A 151 -21.21 -5.40 8.82
CA THR A 151 -21.29 -6.27 7.64
C THR A 151 -20.20 -7.33 7.71
N ALA A 152 -20.62 -8.58 7.80
CA ALA A 152 -19.73 -9.73 7.75
C ALA A 152 -19.39 -10.04 6.28
N LEU A 153 -18.12 -9.94 5.94
CA LEU A 153 -17.58 -10.32 4.64
C LEU A 153 -16.95 -11.71 4.74
N ARG A 154 -17.06 -12.49 3.69
CA ARG A 154 -16.40 -13.79 3.59
C ARG A 154 -15.10 -13.66 2.82
N ILE A 155 -14.00 -14.16 3.38
CA ILE A 155 -12.68 -14.15 2.76
C ILE A 155 -12.24 -15.56 2.47
N TYR A 156 -11.79 -15.79 1.26
CA TYR A 156 -11.19 -17.05 0.81
C TYR A 156 -9.70 -16.84 0.56
N LEU A 157 -8.88 -17.65 1.21
CA LEU A 157 -7.41 -17.58 1.19
C LEU A 157 -6.81 -18.94 0.84
N PRO A 158 -5.70 -18.98 0.07
CA PRO A 158 -4.95 -20.21 -0.10
C PRO A 158 -4.27 -20.60 1.22
N ARG A 159 -4.27 -21.90 1.55
CA ARG A 159 -3.49 -22.45 2.65
C ARG A 159 -2.04 -22.66 2.23
N LYS A 160 -1.09 -22.48 3.16
CA LYS A 160 0.32 -22.78 2.92
C LYS A 160 0.49 -24.29 2.80
N GLY A 161 1.00 -24.77 1.66
CA GLY A 161 1.29 -26.21 1.46
C GLY A 161 0.50 -26.90 0.39
N GLY A 162 -0.38 -26.22 -0.32
CA GLY A 162 -0.99 -26.74 -1.55
C GLY A 162 0.11 -27.09 -2.55
N THR A 163 0.29 -28.39 -2.83
CA THR A 163 1.15 -28.90 -3.90
C THR A 163 0.59 -28.46 -5.25
N GLU A 164 1.40 -28.49 -6.32
CA GLU A 164 1.02 -28.09 -7.69
C GLU A 164 -0.25 -28.79 -8.26
N GLN A 165 -0.80 -29.76 -7.55
CA GLN A 165 -2.10 -30.37 -7.79
C GLN A 165 -3.10 -29.83 -6.76
N LEU A 166 -3.72 -28.69 -7.10
CA LEU A 166 -4.78 -28.04 -6.32
C LEU A 166 -5.99 -28.99 -6.12
N ASN A 167 -6.11 -29.57 -4.94
CA ASN A 167 -7.39 -30.04 -4.43
C ASN A 167 -8.17 -28.79 -3.94
N MET A 168 -8.91 -28.14 -4.85
CA MET A 168 -9.56 -26.85 -4.62
C MET A 168 -10.41 -26.77 -3.34
N LEU A 169 -10.85 -27.87 -2.77
CA LEU A 169 -11.69 -27.92 -1.58
C LEU A 169 -10.88 -27.96 -0.27
N GLU A 170 -9.64 -28.46 -0.30
CA GLU A 170 -8.80 -28.61 0.91
C GLU A 170 -7.78 -27.48 1.06
N ASP A 171 -7.40 -26.84 -0.06
CA ASP A 171 -6.34 -25.83 -0.13
C ASP A 171 -6.85 -24.40 0.06
N ILE A 172 -8.16 -24.18 0.24
CA ILE A 172 -8.75 -22.86 0.47
C ILE A 172 -9.34 -22.78 1.87
N SER A 173 -8.96 -21.78 2.63
CA SER A 173 -9.63 -21.42 3.89
C SER A 173 -10.73 -20.40 3.62
N SER A 174 -11.89 -20.59 4.26
CA SER A 174 -13.00 -19.63 4.25
C SER A 174 -13.20 -19.07 5.65
N ASN A 175 -13.14 -17.74 5.79
CA ASN A 175 -13.23 -17.06 7.07
C ASN A 175 -14.18 -15.86 6.95
N ASN A 176 -14.85 -15.52 8.05
CA ASN A 176 -15.66 -14.32 8.14
C ASN A 176 -14.86 -13.21 8.83
N VAL A 177 -14.97 -11.99 8.31
CA VAL A 177 -14.39 -10.78 8.89
C VAL A 177 -15.43 -9.68 8.93
N LEU A 178 -15.34 -8.79 9.90
CA LEU A 178 -16.24 -7.63 9.98
C LEU A 178 -15.62 -6.43 9.26
N PHE A 179 -16.42 -5.76 8.43
CA PHE A 179 -16.01 -4.49 7.85
C PHE A 179 -15.88 -3.44 8.96
N SER A 180 -14.77 -2.69 8.97
CA SER A 180 -14.50 -1.65 9.99
C SER A 180 -14.33 -0.26 9.40
N GLY A 181 -14.00 -0.16 8.14
CA GLY A 181 -13.82 1.13 7.48
C GLY A 181 -13.20 1.02 6.10
N SER A 182 -13.11 2.14 5.41
CA SER A 182 -12.41 2.24 4.14
C SER A 182 -11.47 3.42 4.10
N PHE A 183 -10.38 3.26 3.35
CA PHE A 183 -9.37 4.27 3.11
C PHE A 183 -9.39 4.76 1.66
N ARG A 184 -8.92 6.01 1.47
CA ARG A 184 -8.68 6.60 0.16
C ARG A 184 -7.32 7.26 0.11
N ILE A 185 -6.42 6.73 -0.72
CA ILE A 185 -5.06 7.25 -0.90
C ILE A 185 -4.80 7.52 -2.37
N GLN A 186 -4.90 6.47 -3.19
CA GLN A 186 -4.66 6.52 -4.62
C GLN A 186 -5.32 5.31 -5.28
N GLN A 187 -5.84 5.51 -6.49
CA GLN A 187 -6.68 4.53 -7.19
C GLN A 187 -6.06 3.12 -7.28
N ASP A 188 -4.75 3.01 -7.46
CA ASP A 188 -4.08 1.72 -7.53
C ASP A 188 -4.12 0.93 -6.23
N PHE A 189 -4.12 1.61 -5.07
CA PHE A 189 -4.26 0.99 -3.76
C PHE A 189 -5.73 0.81 -3.39
N ASP A 190 -6.53 1.83 -3.66
CA ASP A 190 -7.95 1.88 -3.32
C ASP A 190 -8.77 0.78 -4.00
N ASN A 191 -8.34 0.34 -5.20
CA ASN A 191 -9.03 -0.69 -5.98
C ASN A 191 -8.51 -2.11 -5.71
N LYS A 192 -7.42 -2.27 -4.96
CA LYS A 192 -6.71 -3.55 -4.89
C LYS A 192 -6.47 -4.06 -3.48
N TYR A 193 -6.48 -3.19 -2.46
CA TYR A 193 -6.01 -3.59 -1.14
C TYR A 193 -7.13 -3.66 -0.09
N GLY A 194 -6.97 -4.63 0.81
CA GLY A 194 -7.64 -4.70 2.09
C GLY A 194 -6.62 -4.96 3.20
N ILE A 195 -6.86 -4.38 4.38
CA ILE A 195 -5.94 -4.45 5.52
C ILE A 195 -6.66 -5.11 6.70
N THR A 196 -5.99 -6.07 7.35
CA THR A 196 -6.52 -6.83 8.48
C THR A 196 -5.42 -7.14 9.50
N SER A 197 -5.77 -7.81 10.60
CA SER A 197 -4.79 -8.26 11.58
C SER A 197 -3.85 -9.33 11.01
N ILE A 198 -2.55 -9.17 11.24
CA ILE A 198 -1.53 -10.15 10.85
C ILE A 198 -1.77 -11.52 11.51
N ASN A 199 -2.22 -11.53 12.77
CA ASN A 199 -2.48 -12.76 13.50
C ASN A 199 -3.64 -13.56 12.88
N PHE A 200 -4.70 -12.87 12.47
CA PHE A 200 -5.80 -13.49 11.72
C PHE A 200 -5.30 -14.09 10.40
N LEU A 201 -4.55 -13.33 9.62
CA LEU A 201 -4.11 -13.78 8.30
C LEU A 201 -3.16 -14.97 8.40
N LYS A 202 -2.23 -14.96 9.36
CA LYS A 202 -1.34 -16.08 9.65
C LYS A 202 -2.10 -17.35 10.06
N GLN A 203 -3.10 -17.22 10.91
CA GLN A 203 -3.96 -18.33 11.33
C GLN A 203 -4.75 -18.90 10.14
N ALA A 204 -5.39 -18.05 9.34
CA ALA A 204 -6.16 -18.45 8.18
C ALA A 204 -5.33 -19.18 7.13
N MET A 205 -4.05 -18.79 6.95
CA MET A 205 -3.10 -19.39 6.03
C MET A 205 -2.26 -20.51 6.64
N GLN A 206 -2.43 -20.84 7.92
CA GLN A 206 -1.63 -21.83 8.67
C GLN A 206 -0.12 -21.53 8.63
N MET A 207 0.26 -20.27 8.76
CA MET A 207 1.65 -19.84 8.81
C MET A 207 2.25 -20.04 10.20
N GLY A 208 3.55 -20.30 10.26
CA GLY A 208 4.29 -20.39 11.54
C GLY A 208 4.31 -19.06 12.31
N ALA A 209 4.52 -19.14 13.62
CA ALA A 209 4.52 -17.96 14.50
C ALA A 209 5.56 -16.89 14.09
N ASN A 210 6.69 -17.29 13.52
CA ASN A 210 7.77 -16.40 13.10
C ASN A 210 7.86 -16.20 11.59
N ASP A 211 6.85 -16.66 10.83
CA ASP A 211 6.80 -16.54 9.38
C ASP A 211 6.10 -15.24 8.95
N TYR A 212 6.70 -14.50 8.01
CA TYR A 212 6.19 -13.24 7.48
C TYR A 212 6.51 -13.14 5.99
N ASN A 213 5.80 -12.28 5.25
CA ASN A 213 6.19 -11.95 3.88
C ASN A 213 7.20 -10.81 3.83
N GLY A 214 7.29 -10.01 4.88
CA GLY A 214 8.28 -8.94 4.98
C GLY A 214 8.19 -8.13 6.25
N ILE A 215 9.17 -7.24 6.37
CA ILE A 215 9.22 -6.19 7.39
C ILE A 215 9.20 -4.86 6.63
N GLU A 216 8.24 -4.02 6.94
CA GLU A 216 8.14 -2.67 6.39
C GLU A 216 8.70 -1.67 7.41
N ILE A 217 9.58 -0.79 6.96
CA ILE A 217 10.41 0.04 7.83
C ILE A 217 10.22 1.51 7.44
N ALA A 218 9.96 2.35 8.43
CA ALA A 218 10.02 3.80 8.30
C ALA A 218 11.35 4.30 8.88
N VAL A 219 12.06 5.13 8.11
CA VAL A 219 13.32 5.74 8.54
C VAL A 219 13.10 7.15 9.08
N THR A 220 14.07 7.65 9.82
CA THR A 220 14.13 9.07 10.21
C THR A 220 14.75 9.86 9.07
N ASP A 221 14.13 10.99 8.70
CA ASP A 221 14.70 11.97 7.77
C ASP A 221 16.04 12.52 8.27
#